data_cfdcf8644b490196c227d040d35af2b6
#
_entry.id   cfdcf8644b490196c227d040d35af2b6
#
_cell.length_a   1.000
_cell.length_b   1.000
_cell.length_c   1.000
_cell.angle_alpha   90.00
_cell.angle_beta   90.00
_cell.angle_gamma   90.00
#
_symmetry.space_group_name_H-M   'P 1'
#
loop_
_entity.id
_entity.type
_entity.pdbx_description
1 polymer ?
#
loop_
_entity_poly.entity_id
_entity_poly.type
_entity_poly.pdbx_seq_one_letter_code
_entity_poly.pdbx_strand_id
1 'polypeptide(L)'
;MIREKFNLIQELTKKNAELTGKDRLSLCGLGDFNGANNVMRGVMNVKHHSQHLTIDTPEFPYLYDGKENINGEFSSFYTKTDKTYEVVEICKKYEELLKGKCYVVLYFLHCKEDDSYKVVERKEVENLTENFGFEYRNDVIDSLEIGEEIPKGTVLTSSTSYDEYGNTSIGVNGRILYAVHPAVQDDAIIVSESFAKRMVTNNVQSKTIPISDTTIMLNLYGKDGEYQGLPNIGDVVTNGIIAATRQIKESRMFSDMRDVSLCNINFQTDRLCYGDGEIVDINVYCNNPNIKVTDSNKILVQYYNDARWFYTKVYKTCKKIINSGSNKVDKNIHHWMRIAMNHLDTHAVWSYNDNLISNMMVEILIRRKDQINVGRKIVGRAGNKTVVSQVWRDEDMPYLTEATTTDEYGVKHPVGPAERVDLITNPLAIINRTIPMVMNEGSITFILDKTRKHALTIEDRDEQMEFIFDVLGMLNPKQTKELREVYNGLSDYAKTNFVKDCISVDSDGLIITNNGLYLRWEAFNTEFNLRDAIIKVYDKYGDILQPYNIFVPKPKWGRDIYIGQDYVGYQYIMMLKQSGEKGFSVRSAGAVSDEGLPEKSNGNRNGTDKWSSKPINYMLA
;
A
#
# COMPACT_ATOMS: atom_id res chain seq x y z
N MET A 1 -17.82 -16.92 20.63
CA MET A 1 -16.49 -16.98 20.01
C MET A 1 -15.75 -15.64 20.04
N ILE A 2 -16.22 -14.54 19.44
CA ILE A 2 -15.53 -13.21 19.50
C ILE A 2 -15.50 -12.65 20.93
N ARG A 3 -16.60 -12.72 21.66
CA ARG A 3 -16.70 -12.29 23.06
C ARG A 3 -15.82 -13.14 24.00
N GLU A 4 -15.71 -14.42 23.76
CA GLU A 4 -14.84 -15.34 24.51
C GLU A 4 -13.35 -15.05 24.24
N LYS A 5 -12.97 -14.81 22.98
CA LYS A 5 -11.60 -14.39 22.64
C LYS A 5 -11.25 -13.02 23.23
N PHE A 6 -12.19 -12.07 23.23
CA PHE A 6 -12.00 -10.76 23.85
C PHE A 6 -11.85 -10.84 25.37
N ASN A 7 -12.65 -11.70 26.03
CA ASN A 7 -12.53 -11.98 27.46
C ASN A 7 -11.20 -12.67 27.77
N LEU A 8 -10.76 -13.62 26.93
CA LEU A 8 -9.46 -14.28 27.08
C LEU A 8 -8.30 -13.27 26.93
N ILE A 9 -8.37 -12.37 25.96
CA ILE A 9 -7.40 -11.29 25.81
C ILE A 9 -7.41 -10.36 27.00
N GLN A 10 -8.59 -9.99 27.54
CA GLN A 10 -8.69 -9.16 28.75
C GLN A 10 -8.15 -9.89 29.99
N GLU A 11 -8.40 -11.18 30.16
CA GLU A 11 -7.83 -11.97 31.25
C GLU A 11 -6.31 -12.12 31.13
N LEU A 12 -5.79 -12.34 29.92
CA LEU A 12 -4.36 -12.38 29.66
C LEU A 12 -3.72 -11.02 29.90
N THR A 13 -4.40 -9.93 29.52
CA THR A 13 -3.93 -8.55 29.77
C THR A 13 -3.93 -8.24 31.28
N LYS A 14 -4.95 -8.67 32.02
CA LYS A 14 -4.98 -8.53 33.49
C LYS A 14 -3.87 -9.32 34.18
N LYS A 15 -3.67 -10.59 33.80
CA LYS A 15 -2.56 -11.41 34.31
C LYS A 15 -1.19 -10.86 33.96
N ASN A 16 -1.04 -10.22 32.79
CA ASN A 16 0.21 -9.62 32.38
C ASN A 16 0.46 -8.24 32.99
N ALA A 17 -0.58 -7.51 33.45
CA ALA A 17 -0.44 -6.25 34.17
C ALA A 17 0.29 -6.38 35.50
N GLU A 18 0.29 -7.59 36.09
CA GLU A 18 1.06 -7.88 37.30
C GLU A 18 2.57 -8.11 37.04
N LEU A 19 2.98 -8.16 35.78
CA LEU A 19 4.34 -8.44 35.34
C LEU A 19 4.95 -7.19 34.71
N THR A 20 5.44 -6.27 35.55
CA THR A 20 6.15 -5.05 35.14
C THR A 20 7.23 -5.34 34.09
N GLY A 21 7.05 -4.82 32.86
CA GLY A 21 7.95 -4.96 31.72
C GLY A 21 7.39 -5.77 30.55
N LYS A 22 6.42 -6.68 30.75
CA LYS A 22 5.79 -7.43 29.66
C LYS A 22 4.86 -6.57 28.80
N ASP A 23 4.23 -5.55 29.36
CA ASP A 23 3.36 -4.63 28.61
C ASP A 23 4.13 -3.81 27.57
N ARG A 24 5.41 -3.52 27.85
CA ARG A 24 6.28 -2.85 26.89
C ARG A 24 6.71 -3.77 25.75
N LEU A 25 6.76 -5.07 25.98
CA LEU A 25 7.05 -6.08 24.97
C LEU A 25 5.79 -6.44 24.16
N SER A 26 4.59 -6.21 24.68
CA SER A 26 3.34 -6.50 23.95
C SER A 26 3.17 -5.64 22.71
N LEU A 27 3.64 -4.39 22.71
CA LEU A 27 3.70 -3.55 21.51
C LEU A 27 4.68 -4.11 20.46
N CYS A 28 5.83 -4.65 20.91
CA CYS A 28 6.75 -5.37 20.03
C CYS A 28 6.16 -6.71 19.55
N GLY A 29 5.15 -7.24 20.24
CA GLY A 29 4.41 -8.44 19.88
C GLY A 29 3.61 -8.32 18.57
N LEU A 30 3.40 -7.10 18.08
CA LEU A 30 2.80 -6.83 16.76
C LEU A 30 3.82 -6.96 15.60
N GLY A 31 5.11 -7.06 15.90
CA GLY A 31 6.15 -7.28 14.89
C GLY A 31 6.12 -8.70 14.35
N ASP A 32 6.62 -8.89 13.11
CA ASP A 32 6.77 -10.21 12.51
C ASP A 32 7.87 -11.02 13.20
N PHE A 33 7.66 -12.33 13.32
CA PHE A 33 8.65 -13.29 13.81
C PHE A 33 9.26 -12.94 15.15
N ASN A 34 8.42 -12.56 16.12
CA ASN A 34 8.87 -12.26 17.47
C ASN A 34 9.58 -13.45 18.10
N GLY A 35 10.70 -13.16 18.78
CA GLY A 35 11.56 -14.17 19.37
C GLY A 35 12.56 -14.84 18.42
N ALA A 36 12.41 -14.67 17.10
CA ALA A 36 13.34 -15.22 16.10
C ALA A 36 14.47 -14.26 15.70
N ASN A 37 14.35 -12.97 16.03
CA ASN A 37 15.36 -11.94 15.79
C ASN A 37 15.73 -11.22 17.10
N ASN A 38 16.81 -10.44 17.07
CA ASN A 38 17.13 -9.58 18.20
C ASN A 38 16.08 -8.46 18.37
N VAL A 39 15.95 -7.93 19.58
CA VAL A 39 14.94 -6.93 19.95
C VAL A 39 15.01 -5.67 19.08
N MET A 40 16.22 -5.21 18.71
CA MET A 40 16.40 -4.04 17.86
C MET A 40 15.74 -4.23 16.49
N ARG A 41 15.84 -5.43 15.90
CA ARG A 41 15.22 -5.75 14.62
C ARG A 41 13.70 -5.88 14.74
N GLY A 42 13.20 -6.43 15.84
CA GLY A 42 11.77 -6.44 16.14
C GLY A 42 11.18 -5.03 16.22
N VAL A 43 11.83 -4.13 16.95
CA VAL A 43 11.40 -2.71 17.02
C VAL A 43 11.46 -2.02 15.66
N MET A 44 12.49 -2.29 14.85
CA MET A 44 12.58 -1.76 13.49
C MET A 44 11.45 -2.26 12.59
N ASN A 45 11.11 -3.54 12.69
CA ASN A 45 9.99 -4.12 11.94
C ASN A 45 8.67 -3.42 12.29
N VAL A 46 8.33 -3.30 13.59
CA VAL A 46 7.12 -2.59 14.04
C VAL A 46 7.08 -1.15 13.52
N LYS A 47 8.23 -0.45 13.52
CA LYS A 47 8.33 0.90 12.94
C LYS A 47 8.08 0.91 11.43
N HIS A 48 8.49 -0.12 10.71
CA HIS A 48 8.25 -0.23 9.28
C HIS A 48 6.76 -0.42 8.97
N HIS A 49 6.01 -1.13 9.82
CA HIS A 49 4.55 -1.30 9.65
C HIS A 49 3.80 0.04 9.58
N SER A 50 4.26 1.07 10.28
CA SER A 50 3.67 2.42 10.18
C SER A 50 4.06 3.19 8.91
N GLN A 51 4.87 2.62 8.04
CA GLN A 51 5.44 3.29 6.87
C GLN A 51 5.25 2.52 5.55
N HIS A 52 4.65 1.32 5.59
CA HIS A 52 4.42 0.55 4.37
C HIS A 52 3.27 1.15 3.56
N LEU A 53 3.39 1.04 2.24
CA LEU A 53 2.35 1.41 1.30
C LEU A 53 1.51 0.19 0.95
N THR A 54 0.25 0.41 0.67
CA THR A 54 -0.62 -0.62 0.07
C THR A 54 -0.19 -0.87 -1.37
N ILE A 55 -0.31 -2.10 -1.82
CA ILE A 55 0.02 -2.54 -3.18
C ILE A 55 -1.29 -2.91 -3.88
N ASP A 56 -1.41 -2.65 -5.18
CA ASP A 56 -2.62 -2.94 -5.97
C ASP A 56 -2.99 -4.42 -5.91
N THR A 57 -2.00 -5.28 -6.08
CA THR A 57 -2.15 -6.74 -6.10
C THR A 57 -1.20 -7.40 -5.10
N PRO A 58 -1.45 -7.28 -3.79
CA PRO A 58 -0.60 -7.90 -2.80
C PRO A 58 -0.79 -9.42 -2.79
N GLU A 59 0.25 -10.12 -2.37
CA GLU A 59 0.26 -11.56 -2.18
C GLU A 59 0.22 -11.91 -0.71
N PHE A 60 -0.33 -13.08 -0.36
CA PHE A 60 -0.19 -13.61 0.98
C PHE A 60 1.23 -14.17 1.18
N PRO A 61 1.88 -13.97 2.34
CA PRO A 61 3.24 -14.47 2.57
C PRO A 61 3.28 -15.99 2.71
N TYR A 62 4.21 -16.67 2.02
CA TYR A 62 4.38 -18.12 2.12
C TYR A 62 4.72 -18.59 3.54
N LEU A 63 5.47 -17.81 4.28
CA LEU A 63 5.70 -18.00 5.70
C LEU A 63 4.98 -16.89 6.46
N TYR A 64 3.99 -17.22 7.29
CA TYR A 64 3.20 -16.25 8.05
C TYR A 64 3.20 -16.60 9.55
N ASP A 65 2.89 -15.66 10.43
CA ASP A 65 2.90 -15.89 11.88
C ASP A 65 1.50 -15.94 12.53
N GLY A 66 0.46 -15.86 11.72
CA GLY A 66 -0.94 -15.99 12.12
C GLY A 66 -1.61 -14.69 12.55
N LYS A 67 -0.86 -13.60 12.74
CA LYS A 67 -1.47 -12.28 13.00
C LYS A 67 -2.13 -11.70 11.76
N GLU A 68 -1.68 -12.09 10.58
CA GLU A 68 -2.27 -11.73 9.29
C GLU A 68 -3.75 -12.09 9.24
N ASN A 69 -4.14 -13.21 9.85
CA ASN A 69 -5.53 -13.68 9.90
C ASN A 69 -6.40 -12.89 10.89
N ILE A 70 -5.80 -12.15 11.83
CA ILE A 70 -6.50 -11.44 12.90
C ILE A 70 -6.64 -9.95 12.56
N ASN A 71 -5.65 -9.36 11.91
CA ASN A 71 -5.57 -7.92 11.73
C ASN A 71 -6.73 -7.34 10.91
N GLY A 72 -7.26 -8.08 9.94
CA GLY A 72 -8.40 -7.64 9.12
C GLY A 72 -9.66 -7.37 9.95
N GLU A 73 -9.95 -8.19 10.96
CA GLU A 73 -11.14 -8.06 11.80
C GLU A 73 -11.16 -6.75 12.62
N PHE A 74 -9.99 -6.19 12.93
CA PHE A 74 -9.83 -4.98 13.75
C PHE A 74 -9.47 -3.73 12.97
N SER A 75 -9.36 -3.84 11.64
CA SER A 75 -9.00 -2.71 10.81
C SER A 75 -10.17 -1.74 10.63
N SER A 76 -9.88 -0.44 10.73
CA SER A 76 -10.82 0.62 10.35
C SER A 76 -11.06 0.71 8.84
N PHE A 77 -10.21 0.06 8.04
CA PHE A 77 -10.31 0.01 6.57
C PHE A 77 -11.09 -1.20 6.05
N TYR A 78 -11.59 -2.04 6.96
CA TYR A 78 -12.36 -3.23 6.63
C TYR A 78 -13.74 -3.13 7.29
N THR A 79 -14.76 -2.81 6.51
CA THR A 79 -16.11 -2.61 7.01
C THR A 79 -16.98 -3.80 6.68
N LYS A 80 -17.33 -4.58 7.71
CA LYS A 80 -18.23 -5.73 7.63
C LYS A 80 -19.50 -5.47 8.41
N THR A 81 -20.64 -5.90 7.87
CA THR A 81 -21.93 -5.77 8.55
C THR A 81 -22.01 -6.75 9.73
N ASP A 82 -22.34 -6.23 10.90
CA ASP A 82 -22.55 -7.00 12.14
C ASP A 82 -23.98 -7.53 12.27
N LYS A 83 -24.93 -6.95 11.50
CA LYS A 83 -26.35 -7.27 11.44
C LYS A 83 -26.87 -7.14 10.01
N THR A 84 -28.14 -7.48 9.81
CA THR A 84 -28.83 -7.20 8.55
C THR A 84 -29.30 -5.74 8.55
N TYR A 85 -28.94 -5.00 7.51
CA TYR A 85 -29.27 -3.59 7.33
C TYR A 85 -30.06 -3.36 6.05
N GLU A 86 -30.89 -2.30 6.05
CA GLU A 86 -31.54 -1.76 4.88
C GLU A 86 -30.96 -0.39 4.53
N VAL A 87 -30.70 -0.11 3.26
CA VAL A 87 -30.21 1.19 2.80
C VAL A 87 -31.36 2.21 2.80
N VAL A 88 -31.29 3.20 3.68
CA VAL A 88 -32.35 4.21 3.84
C VAL A 88 -32.16 5.43 2.95
N GLU A 89 -30.91 5.88 2.79
CA GLU A 89 -30.58 7.06 2.00
C GLU A 89 -29.15 6.98 1.48
N ILE A 90 -28.92 7.52 0.29
CA ILE A 90 -27.60 7.65 -0.33
C ILE A 90 -27.37 9.14 -0.64
N CYS A 91 -26.30 9.70 -0.09
CA CYS A 91 -25.89 11.07 -0.35
C CYS A 91 -24.60 11.09 -1.14
N LYS A 92 -24.65 11.58 -2.39
CA LYS A 92 -23.51 11.68 -3.31
C LYS A 92 -23.01 13.12 -3.39
N LYS A 93 -21.68 13.31 -3.28
CA LYS A 93 -21.05 14.62 -3.46
C LYS A 93 -20.87 14.88 -4.96
N TYR A 94 -21.20 16.07 -5.44
CA TYR A 94 -21.11 16.48 -6.84
C TYR A 94 -21.98 15.65 -7.83
N GLU A 95 -23.14 15.21 -7.41
CA GLU A 95 -24.03 14.35 -8.21
C GLU A 95 -24.38 14.96 -9.58
N GLU A 96 -24.51 16.29 -9.68
CA GLU A 96 -24.85 16.99 -10.91
C GLU A 96 -23.65 17.26 -11.82
N LEU A 97 -22.45 17.47 -11.24
CA LEU A 97 -21.22 17.76 -11.99
C LEU A 97 -20.60 16.51 -12.62
N LEU A 98 -20.76 15.37 -11.97
CA LEU A 98 -20.09 14.13 -12.33
C LEU A 98 -21.02 13.21 -13.11
N LYS A 99 -20.94 13.24 -14.42
CA LYS A 99 -21.63 12.30 -15.31
C LYS A 99 -21.15 10.85 -15.05
N GLY A 100 -21.47 10.30 -13.86
CA GLY A 100 -21.35 8.89 -13.54
C GLY A 100 -20.27 8.45 -12.55
N LYS A 101 -19.30 9.29 -12.16
CA LYS A 101 -18.31 8.92 -11.14
C LYS A 101 -18.41 9.84 -9.92
N CYS A 102 -18.81 9.30 -8.78
CA CYS A 102 -18.80 10.01 -7.51
C CYS A 102 -17.89 9.28 -6.53
N TYR A 103 -16.88 9.98 -6.03
CA TYR A 103 -15.85 9.40 -5.16
C TYR A 103 -16.16 9.52 -3.66
N VAL A 104 -17.04 10.44 -3.26
CA VAL A 104 -17.48 10.63 -1.87
C VAL A 104 -18.98 10.39 -1.78
N VAL A 105 -19.36 9.29 -1.16
CA VAL A 105 -20.77 8.88 -0.98
C VAL A 105 -20.99 8.44 0.45
N LEU A 106 -22.12 8.84 1.03
CA LEU A 106 -22.58 8.39 2.34
C LEU A 106 -23.79 7.49 2.20
N TYR A 107 -23.69 6.29 2.75
CA TYR A 107 -24.78 5.32 2.83
C TYR A 107 -25.33 5.30 4.25
N PHE A 108 -26.60 5.64 4.40
CA PHE A 108 -27.30 5.57 5.69
C PHE A 108 -28.05 4.24 5.75
N LEU A 109 -27.73 3.46 6.78
CA LEU A 109 -28.21 2.10 6.99
C LEU A 109 -29.09 2.02 8.21
N HIS A 110 -30.19 1.26 8.14
CA HIS A 110 -31.11 1.01 9.24
C HIS A 110 -31.21 -0.50 9.51
N CYS A 111 -31.08 -0.91 10.76
CA CYS A 111 -31.32 -2.27 11.20
C CYS A 111 -32.70 -2.38 11.80
N LYS A 112 -33.60 -3.16 11.18
CA LYS A 112 -34.99 -3.36 11.64
C LYS A 112 -35.08 -4.17 12.95
N GLU A 113 -34.07 -5.01 13.24
CA GLU A 113 -34.10 -5.90 14.41
C GLU A 113 -34.02 -5.13 15.73
N ASP A 114 -33.20 -4.09 15.80
CA ASP A 114 -32.92 -3.34 17.03
C ASP A 114 -33.10 -1.82 16.86
N ASP A 115 -33.69 -1.40 15.76
CA ASP A 115 -33.95 -0.01 15.39
C ASP A 115 -32.70 0.87 15.48
N SER A 116 -31.55 0.35 15.02
CA SER A 116 -30.27 1.07 15.02
C SER A 116 -29.96 1.66 13.64
N TYR A 117 -29.37 2.87 13.65
CA TYR A 117 -28.92 3.55 12.44
C TYR A 117 -27.39 3.65 12.41
N LYS A 118 -26.82 3.38 11.24
CA LYS A 118 -25.38 3.47 10.96
C LYS A 118 -25.15 4.26 9.68
N VAL A 119 -24.02 4.95 9.57
CA VAL A 119 -23.56 5.57 8.34
C VAL A 119 -22.24 4.95 7.92
N VAL A 120 -22.13 4.62 6.65
CA VAL A 120 -20.90 4.14 6.03
C VAL A 120 -20.50 5.14 4.96
N GLU A 121 -19.26 5.61 5.06
CA GLU A 121 -18.66 6.49 4.09
C GLU A 121 -17.92 5.66 3.04
N ARG A 122 -18.29 5.88 1.78
CA ARG A 122 -17.53 5.37 0.65
C ARG A 122 -16.37 6.32 0.39
N LYS A 123 -15.17 5.84 0.54
CA LYS A 123 -13.93 6.57 0.27
C LYS A 123 -13.17 5.88 -0.84
N GLU A 124 -12.52 6.65 -1.68
CA GLU A 124 -11.57 6.11 -2.66
C GLU A 124 -10.22 5.85 -2.01
N VAL A 125 -9.77 6.79 -1.22
CA VAL A 125 -8.47 6.75 -0.56
C VAL A 125 -8.56 7.40 0.82
N GLU A 126 -7.87 6.84 1.79
CA GLU A 126 -7.62 7.45 3.10
C GLU A 126 -6.20 8.00 3.15
N ASN A 127 -6.06 9.31 3.15
CA ASN A 127 -4.77 9.99 3.33
C ASN A 127 -4.42 10.13 4.81
N LEU A 128 -3.40 9.40 5.26
CA LEU A 128 -2.86 9.52 6.62
C LEU A 128 -1.83 10.65 6.73
N THR A 129 -1.03 10.82 5.69
CA THR A 129 -0.07 11.92 5.55
C THR A 129 0.16 12.19 4.07
N GLU A 130 0.82 13.30 3.74
CA GLU A 130 1.23 13.58 2.36
C GLU A 130 1.96 12.38 1.74
N ASN A 131 1.45 11.89 0.61
CA ASN A 131 1.93 10.71 -0.13
C ASN A 131 1.93 9.38 0.66
N PHE A 132 1.05 9.24 1.62
CA PHE A 132 0.86 8.01 2.36
C PHE A 132 -0.62 7.82 2.69
N GLY A 133 -1.22 6.80 2.10
CA GLY A 133 -2.63 6.48 2.30
C GLY A 133 -2.94 5.03 1.93
N PHE A 134 -4.21 4.68 2.11
CA PHE A 134 -4.76 3.38 1.78
C PHE A 134 -5.86 3.56 0.74
N GLU A 135 -5.88 2.69 -0.25
CA GLU A 135 -6.95 2.62 -1.24
C GLU A 135 -8.03 1.66 -0.78
N TYR A 136 -9.29 2.03 -1.03
CA TYR A 136 -10.45 1.19 -0.73
C TYR A 136 -10.92 0.42 -1.96
N ARG A 137 -11.36 -0.81 -1.74
CA ARG A 137 -12.20 -1.57 -2.67
C ARG A 137 -13.65 -1.30 -2.32
N ASN A 138 -14.41 -0.81 -3.29
CA ASN A 138 -15.76 -0.33 -3.09
C ASN A 138 -16.79 -1.08 -3.93
N ASP A 139 -16.44 -2.20 -4.57
CA ASP A 139 -17.28 -2.91 -5.54
C ASP A 139 -18.66 -3.25 -4.97
N VAL A 140 -18.72 -3.70 -3.71
CA VAL A 140 -19.98 -4.08 -3.06
C VAL A 140 -20.79 -2.84 -2.68
N ILE A 141 -20.18 -1.85 -2.04
CA ILE A 141 -20.92 -0.66 -1.59
C ILE A 141 -21.40 0.18 -2.78
N ASP A 142 -20.68 0.19 -3.89
CA ASP A 142 -21.05 0.94 -5.10
C ASP A 142 -22.23 0.32 -5.85
N SER A 143 -22.54 -0.96 -5.63
CA SER A 143 -23.71 -1.65 -6.21
C SER A 143 -25.00 -1.45 -5.43
N LEU A 144 -24.95 -0.88 -4.21
CA LEU A 144 -26.11 -0.77 -3.34
C LEU A 144 -27.11 0.29 -3.81
N GLU A 145 -28.40 -0.04 -3.72
CA GLU A 145 -29.54 0.85 -4.01
C GLU A 145 -30.37 1.15 -2.75
N ILE A 146 -31.13 2.26 -2.79
CA ILE A 146 -32.04 2.62 -1.68
C ILE A 146 -33.14 1.57 -1.54
N GLY A 147 -33.35 1.07 -0.34
CA GLY A 147 -34.31 0.01 -0.01
C GLY A 147 -33.73 -1.40 -0.10
N GLU A 148 -32.49 -1.57 -0.50
CA GLU A 148 -31.83 -2.88 -0.56
C GLU A 148 -31.47 -3.39 0.83
N GLU A 149 -31.66 -4.71 1.05
CA GLU A 149 -31.27 -5.37 2.29
C GLU A 149 -29.86 -5.97 2.18
N ILE A 150 -29.01 -5.64 3.13
CA ILE A 150 -27.63 -6.09 3.23
C ILE A 150 -27.54 -7.16 4.33
N PRO A 151 -27.26 -8.43 3.99
CA PRO A 151 -27.15 -9.50 4.97
C PRO A 151 -26.01 -9.26 5.99
N LYS A 152 -26.18 -9.83 7.18
CA LYS A 152 -25.12 -9.89 8.17
C LYS A 152 -23.88 -10.61 7.60
N GLY A 153 -22.71 -10.03 7.82
CA GLY A 153 -21.44 -10.61 7.39
C GLY A 153 -20.97 -10.13 6.00
N THR A 154 -21.75 -9.27 5.33
CA THR A 154 -21.34 -8.67 4.06
C THR A 154 -20.20 -7.68 4.27
N VAL A 155 -19.14 -7.78 3.48
CA VAL A 155 -18.03 -6.83 3.47
C VAL A 155 -18.39 -5.70 2.53
N LEU A 156 -18.64 -4.52 3.07
CA LEU A 156 -19.04 -3.32 2.31
C LEU A 156 -17.86 -2.65 1.64
N THR A 157 -16.80 -2.42 2.41
CA THR A 157 -15.56 -1.82 1.94
C THR A 157 -14.36 -2.54 2.54
N SER A 158 -13.30 -2.66 1.78
CA SER A 158 -12.01 -3.19 2.26
C SER A 158 -10.87 -2.41 1.60
N SER A 159 -9.66 -2.54 2.12
CA SER A 159 -8.45 -2.05 1.44
C SER A 159 -7.88 -3.15 0.56
N THR A 160 -7.04 -2.79 -0.42
CA THR A 160 -6.23 -3.74 -1.19
C THR A 160 -5.29 -4.55 -0.28
N SER A 161 -5.00 -4.06 0.94
CA SER A 161 -4.23 -4.80 1.96
C SER A 161 -4.94 -5.99 2.58
N TYR A 162 -6.19 -6.26 2.21
CA TYR A 162 -6.96 -7.40 2.72
C TYR A 162 -7.45 -8.26 1.56
N ASP A 163 -7.40 -9.58 1.76
CA ASP A 163 -8.05 -10.52 0.86
C ASP A 163 -9.58 -10.60 1.12
N GLU A 164 -10.27 -11.39 0.32
CA GLU A 164 -11.74 -11.60 0.45
C GLU A 164 -12.15 -12.20 1.81
N TYR A 165 -11.24 -12.86 2.50
CA TYR A 165 -11.45 -13.47 3.83
C TYR A 165 -11.09 -12.51 4.98
N GLY A 166 -10.53 -11.33 4.68
CA GLY A 166 -10.09 -10.34 5.65
C GLY A 166 -8.69 -10.59 6.20
N ASN A 167 -7.88 -11.46 5.57
CA ASN A 167 -6.48 -11.63 5.94
C ASN A 167 -5.63 -10.49 5.40
N THR A 168 -4.60 -10.10 6.14
CA THR A 168 -3.72 -8.99 5.76
C THR A 168 -2.68 -9.44 4.74
N SER A 169 -2.62 -8.74 3.62
CA SER A 169 -1.61 -8.88 2.56
C SER A 169 -1.08 -7.50 2.15
N ILE A 170 0.20 -7.23 2.39
CA ILE A 170 0.80 -5.89 2.25
C ILE A 170 2.08 -5.85 1.41
N GLY A 171 2.46 -6.97 0.83
CA GLY A 171 3.70 -7.12 0.06
C GLY A 171 3.59 -8.19 -1.01
N VAL A 172 4.74 -8.56 -1.56
CA VAL A 172 4.89 -9.55 -2.63
C VAL A 172 6.03 -10.51 -2.26
N ASN A 173 5.85 -11.79 -2.55
CA ASN A 173 6.91 -12.79 -2.40
C ASN A 173 7.91 -12.67 -3.57
N GLY A 174 9.16 -12.33 -3.27
CA GLY A 174 10.23 -12.20 -4.26
C GLY A 174 11.29 -13.28 -4.10
N ARG A 175 11.70 -13.90 -5.19
CA ARG A 175 12.82 -14.85 -5.21
C ARG A 175 14.13 -14.08 -5.09
N ILE A 176 14.88 -14.33 -4.01
CA ILE A 176 16.05 -13.51 -3.65
C ILE A 176 17.34 -14.31 -3.74
N LEU A 177 18.33 -13.72 -4.43
CA LEU A 177 19.69 -14.23 -4.50
C LEU A 177 20.61 -13.35 -3.64
N TYR A 178 21.38 -13.98 -2.75
CA TYR A 178 22.41 -13.32 -1.96
C TYR A 178 23.74 -13.39 -2.70
N ALA A 179 24.13 -12.29 -3.35
CA ALA A 179 25.35 -12.22 -4.13
C ALA A 179 26.07 -10.88 -3.94
N VAL A 180 27.40 -10.90 -4.08
CA VAL A 180 28.22 -9.69 -4.05
C VAL A 180 28.27 -9.09 -5.46
N HIS A 181 27.84 -7.83 -5.57
CA HIS A 181 27.89 -7.08 -6.82
C HIS A 181 28.19 -5.60 -6.51
N PRO A 182 28.89 -4.86 -7.38
CA PRO A 182 29.18 -3.43 -7.13
C PRO A 182 27.96 -2.56 -6.86
N ALA A 183 26.82 -2.87 -7.46
CA ALA A 183 25.55 -2.14 -7.26
C ALA A 183 24.79 -2.54 -5.98
N VAL A 184 25.19 -3.58 -5.25
CA VAL A 184 24.54 -4.04 -4.02
C VAL A 184 25.45 -3.90 -2.81
N GLN A 185 26.11 -2.77 -2.67
CA GLN A 185 26.89 -2.46 -1.49
C GLN A 185 26.00 -2.05 -0.32
N ASP A 186 26.40 -2.40 0.92
CA ASP A 186 25.66 -2.13 2.15
C ASP A 186 24.19 -2.61 2.08
N ASP A 187 23.22 -1.68 2.07
CA ASP A 187 21.78 -1.94 2.08
C ASP A 187 21.13 -1.77 0.69
N ALA A 188 21.92 -1.82 -0.36
CA ALA A 188 21.41 -1.71 -1.72
C ALA A 188 20.86 -3.05 -2.23
N ILE A 189 19.87 -2.97 -3.12
CA ILE A 189 19.24 -4.13 -3.76
C ILE A 189 19.00 -3.84 -5.24
N ILE A 190 19.23 -4.85 -6.08
CA ILE A 190 18.84 -4.86 -7.48
C ILE A 190 17.49 -5.56 -7.57
N VAL A 191 16.59 -5.04 -8.38
CA VAL A 191 15.23 -5.54 -8.57
C VAL A 191 15.00 -5.83 -10.05
N SER A 192 14.30 -6.92 -10.38
CA SER A 192 13.88 -7.22 -11.75
C SER A 192 12.73 -6.30 -12.20
N GLU A 193 12.59 -6.08 -13.50
CA GLU A 193 11.52 -5.26 -14.05
C GLU A 193 10.14 -5.87 -13.81
N SER A 194 10.00 -7.20 -13.92
CA SER A 194 8.75 -7.92 -13.62
C SER A 194 8.35 -7.78 -12.16
N PHE A 195 9.30 -7.93 -11.22
CA PHE A 195 9.03 -7.71 -9.80
C PHE A 195 8.62 -6.26 -9.50
N ALA A 196 9.30 -5.30 -10.13
CA ALA A 196 8.96 -3.88 -9.97
C ALA A 196 7.53 -3.57 -10.45
N LYS A 197 7.07 -4.22 -11.54
CA LYS A 197 5.70 -4.11 -12.06
C LYS A 197 4.64 -4.77 -11.16
N ARG A 198 5.01 -5.80 -10.39
CA ARG A 198 4.12 -6.41 -9.38
C ARG A 198 3.95 -5.52 -8.14
N MET A 199 4.92 -4.69 -7.84
CA MET A 199 4.91 -3.80 -6.68
C MET A 199 4.48 -2.38 -7.07
N VAL A 200 3.21 -2.23 -7.44
CA VAL A 200 2.59 -0.95 -7.76
C VAL A 200 1.73 -0.49 -6.58
N THR A 201 1.83 0.79 -6.25
CA THR A 201 1.03 1.43 -5.21
C THR A 201 0.29 2.64 -5.75
N ASN A 202 -0.89 2.90 -5.23
CA ASN A 202 -1.61 4.13 -5.49
C ASN A 202 -1.24 5.17 -4.45
N ASN A 203 -0.75 6.29 -4.91
CA ASN A 203 -0.33 7.41 -4.10
C ASN A 203 -1.28 8.58 -4.33
N VAL A 204 -1.86 9.12 -3.26
CA VAL A 204 -2.71 10.30 -3.35
C VAL A 204 -1.96 11.51 -2.83
N GLN A 205 -1.89 12.53 -3.66
CA GLN A 205 -1.28 13.82 -3.36
C GLN A 205 -2.36 14.88 -3.25
N SER A 206 -2.27 15.72 -2.23
CA SER A 206 -3.06 16.94 -2.12
C SER A 206 -2.25 18.11 -2.67
N LYS A 207 -2.86 18.90 -3.56
CA LYS A 207 -2.33 20.15 -4.08
C LYS A 207 -3.25 21.29 -3.66
N THR A 208 -2.71 22.29 -3.00
CA THR A 208 -3.47 23.45 -2.53
C THR A 208 -3.13 24.71 -3.30
N ILE A 209 -4.16 25.45 -3.70
CA ILE A 209 -4.06 26.68 -4.47
C ILE A 209 -4.82 27.76 -3.73
N PRO A 210 -4.14 28.74 -3.11
CA PRO A 210 -4.80 29.87 -2.49
C PRO A 210 -5.27 30.87 -3.56
N ILE A 211 -6.50 31.33 -3.43
CA ILE A 211 -7.13 32.35 -4.28
C ILE A 211 -7.43 33.56 -3.40
N SER A 212 -6.78 34.69 -3.70
CA SER A 212 -7.02 36.00 -3.07
C SER A 212 -7.83 36.90 -3.98
N ASP A 213 -8.17 38.12 -3.51
CA ASP A 213 -8.88 39.13 -4.29
C ASP A 213 -8.12 39.58 -5.56
N THR A 214 -6.79 39.36 -5.54
CA THR A 214 -5.90 39.73 -6.64
C THR A 214 -5.48 38.53 -7.49
N THR A 215 -6.07 37.36 -7.27
CA THR A 215 -5.71 36.11 -7.96
C THR A 215 -6.82 35.72 -8.92
N ILE A 216 -6.46 35.48 -10.19
CA ILE A 216 -7.35 34.86 -11.18
C ILE A 216 -6.81 33.49 -11.56
N MET A 217 -7.73 32.58 -11.85
CA MET A 217 -7.40 31.27 -12.38
C MET A 217 -7.34 31.34 -13.91
N LEU A 218 -6.32 30.74 -14.51
CA LEU A 218 -6.17 30.70 -15.95
C LEU A 218 -6.92 29.49 -16.51
N ASN A 219 -7.63 29.66 -17.61
CA ASN A 219 -8.37 28.61 -18.29
C ASN A 219 -7.41 27.72 -19.08
N LEU A 220 -7.16 26.50 -18.57
CA LEU A 220 -6.25 25.54 -19.16
C LEU A 220 -6.97 24.37 -19.83
N TYR A 221 -8.25 24.16 -19.49
CA TYR A 221 -9.04 23.01 -19.90
C TYR A 221 -10.26 23.46 -20.71
N GLY A 222 -10.86 22.50 -21.43
CA GLY A 222 -12.03 22.74 -22.25
C GLY A 222 -11.71 22.85 -23.74
N LYS A 223 -12.78 22.89 -24.56
CA LYS A 223 -12.74 22.97 -26.03
C LYS A 223 -13.89 23.84 -26.52
N ASP A 224 -13.75 24.35 -27.75
CA ASP A 224 -14.84 24.98 -28.52
C ASP A 224 -15.52 26.17 -27.84
N GLY A 225 -14.77 26.95 -27.06
CA GLY A 225 -15.29 28.17 -26.41
C GLY A 225 -15.79 27.95 -24.97
N GLU A 226 -15.90 26.71 -24.52
CA GLU A 226 -16.18 26.37 -23.11
C GLU A 226 -14.88 26.04 -22.41
N TYR A 227 -14.28 27.04 -21.79
CA TYR A 227 -12.99 26.91 -21.10
C TYR A 227 -13.14 26.98 -19.58
N GLN A 228 -12.34 26.18 -18.86
CA GLN A 228 -12.32 26.15 -17.41
C GLN A 228 -10.91 26.12 -16.84
N GLY A 229 -10.74 26.59 -15.61
CA GLY A 229 -9.44 26.69 -14.95
C GLY A 229 -8.97 25.39 -14.27
N LEU A 230 -9.85 24.42 -14.05
CA LEU A 230 -9.56 23.15 -13.41
C LEU A 230 -9.93 21.97 -14.32
N PRO A 231 -9.23 20.83 -14.21
CA PRO A 231 -9.68 19.59 -14.82
C PRO A 231 -10.96 19.08 -14.13
N ASN A 232 -11.69 18.19 -14.77
CA ASN A 232 -12.82 17.53 -14.15
C ASN A 232 -12.34 16.40 -13.22
N ILE A 233 -13.16 16.04 -12.25
CA ILE A 233 -12.92 14.84 -11.44
C ILE A 233 -13.00 13.61 -12.36
N GLY A 234 -12.01 12.71 -12.26
CA GLY A 234 -11.83 11.56 -13.14
C GLY A 234 -10.94 11.83 -14.37
N ASP A 235 -10.54 13.08 -14.64
CA ASP A 235 -9.58 13.36 -15.70
C ASP A 235 -8.17 12.90 -15.29
N VAL A 236 -7.42 12.37 -16.25
CA VAL A 236 -6.02 11.97 -16.07
C VAL A 236 -5.10 13.02 -16.65
N VAL A 237 -4.25 13.58 -15.79
CA VAL A 237 -3.21 14.54 -16.17
C VAL A 237 -1.86 13.86 -16.13
N THR A 238 -1.12 13.84 -17.22
CA THR A 238 0.19 13.20 -17.31
C THR A 238 1.30 14.25 -17.29
N ASN A 239 2.09 14.29 -16.21
CA ASN A 239 3.22 15.21 -16.02
C ASN A 239 2.90 16.66 -16.46
N GLY A 240 1.69 17.12 -16.17
CA GLY A 240 1.16 18.36 -16.70
C GLY A 240 0.88 19.43 -15.66
N ILE A 241 0.41 20.57 -16.14
CA ILE A 241 -0.08 21.66 -15.29
C ILE A 241 -1.54 21.36 -14.96
N ILE A 242 -1.84 21.16 -13.67
CA ILE A 242 -3.20 20.89 -13.18
C ILE A 242 -3.99 22.18 -13.07
N ALA A 243 -3.35 23.26 -12.63
CA ALA A 243 -3.94 24.57 -12.51
C ALA A 243 -2.88 25.64 -12.63
N ALA A 244 -3.26 26.79 -13.12
CA ALA A 244 -2.41 27.97 -13.14
C ALA A 244 -3.18 29.16 -12.61
N THR A 245 -2.53 29.97 -11.81
CA THR A 245 -3.09 31.21 -11.28
C THR A 245 -2.19 32.38 -11.63
N ARG A 246 -2.80 33.53 -11.83
CA ARG A 246 -2.12 34.78 -12.13
C ARG A 246 -2.46 35.80 -11.05
N GLN A 247 -1.44 36.36 -10.42
CA GLN A 247 -1.61 37.39 -9.41
C GLN A 247 -1.40 38.76 -9.99
N ILE A 248 -2.35 39.66 -9.85
CA ILE A 248 -2.31 41.03 -10.32
C ILE A 248 -1.96 41.96 -9.15
N LYS A 249 -1.02 42.87 -9.35
CA LYS A 249 -0.51 43.73 -8.27
C LYS A 249 -1.49 44.80 -7.77
N GLU A 250 -2.49 45.16 -8.56
CA GLU A 250 -3.46 46.21 -8.19
C GLU A 250 -4.89 45.69 -8.23
N SER A 251 -5.50 45.54 -7.07
CA SER A 251 -6.86 45.00 -6.92
C SER A 251 -7.97 45.86 -7.54
N ARG A 252 -7.74 47.16 -7.68
CA ARG A 252 -8.73 48.12 -8.24
C ARG A 252 -8.98 47.95 -9.72
N MET A 253 -8.08 47.32 -10.47
CA MET A 253 -8.23 47.09 -11.90
C MET A 253 -9.17 45.92 -12.24
N PHE A 254 -9.47 45.08 -11.28
CA PHE A 254 -10.29 43.87 -11.52
C PHE A 254 -11.78 44.14 -11.75
N SER A 255 -12.31 45.23 -11.16
CA SER A 255 -13.75 45.40 -11.10
C SER A 255 -14.40 45.69 -12.46
N ASP A 256 -13.63 46.16 -13.42
CA ASP A 256 -14.16 46.69 -14.66
C ASP A 256 -13.57 46.07 -15.95
N MET A 257 -12.63 45.10 -15.80
CA MET A 257 -11.99 44.47 -16.95
C MET A 257 -12.58 43.07 -17.21
N ARG A 258 -12.71 42.73 -18.50
CA ARG A 258 -13.06 41.37 -18.91
C ARG A 258 -11.89 40.41 -18.67
N ASP A 259 -12.14 39.16 -18.35
CA ASP A 259 -11.12 38.15 -18.05
C ASP A 259 -10.04 38.04 -19.15
N VAL A 260 -10.43 38.12 -20.42
CA VAL A 260 -9.48 38.11 -21.54
C VAL A 260 -8.49 39.26 -21.46
N SER A 261 -8.95 40.46 -21.05
CA SER A 261 -8.08 41.64 -20.89
C SER A 261 -7.16 41.48 -19.69
N LEU A 262 -7.65 40.88 -18.60
CA LEU A 262 -6.86 40.56 -17.40
C LEU A 262 -5.74 39.57 -17.71
N CYS A 263 -5.98 38.60 -18.58
CA CYS A 263 -4.98 37.61 -18.97
C CYS A 263 -3.82 38.19 -19.83
N ASN A 264 -3.94 39.37 -20.38
CA ASN A 264 -2.94 40.00 -21.25
C ASN A 264 -2.05 41.07 -20.56
N ILE A 265 -2.17 41.22 -19.24
CA ILE A 265 -1.39 42.22 -18.52
C ILE A 265 0.03 41.72 -18.20
N ASN A 266 1.09 42.44 -18.62
CA ASN A 266 2.48 41.98 -18.59
C ASN A 266 3.22 42.10 -17.23
N PHE A 267 2.61 42.66 -16.16
CA PHE A 267 3.27 42.90 -14.87
C PHE A 267 2.78 41.95 -13.78
N GLN A 268 2.59 40.70 -14.12
CA GLN A 268 1.98 39.68 -13.29
C GLN A 268 2.94 38.56 -12.95
N THR A 269 2.61 37.83 -11.93
CA THR A 269 3.33 36.62 -11.54
C THR A 269 2.41 35.42 -11.70
N ASP A 270 2.80 34.53 -12.60
CA ASP A 270 2.09 33.26 -12.76
C ASP A 270 2.60 32.23 -11.77
N ARG A 271 1.67 31.49 -11.18
CA ARG A 271 1.96 30.34 -10.34
C ARG A 271 1.37 29.09 -10.97
N LEU A 272 2.23 28.14 -11.30
CA LEU A 272 1.86 26.88 -11.92
C LEU A 272 1.79 25.77 -10.85
N CYS A 273 0.71 25.02 -10.86
CA CYS A 273 0.54 23.82 -10.05
C CYS A 273 0.70 22.60 -10.96
N TYR A 274 1.72 21.80 -10.70
CA TYR A 274 2.01 20.59 -11.47
C TYR A 274 1.49 19.36 -10.76
N GLY A 275 1.09 18.35 -11.54
CA GLY A 275 0.71 17.04 -11.05
C GLY A 275 0.70 15.98 -12.13
N ASP A 276 0.56 14.75 -11.68
CA ASP A 276 0.56 13.56 -12.51
C ASP A 276 -0.39 12.54 -11.88
N GLY A 277 -1.38 12.11 -12.62
CA GLY A 277 -2.37 11.14 -12.17
C GLY A 277 -3.81 11.53 -12.45
N GLU A 278 -4.73 10.80 -11.85
CA GLU A 278 -6.18 10.99 -11.93
C GLU A 278 -6.67 11.94 -10.84
N ILE A 279 -7.52 12.88 -11.20
CA ILE A 279 -8.16 13.79 -10.25
C ILE A 279 -9.27 13.06 -9.52
N VAL A 280 -9.12 12.89 -8.20
CA VAL A 280 -10.06 12.12 -7.35
C VAL A 280 -11.10 13.02 -6.71
N ASP A 281 -10.69 14.18 -6.19
CA ASP A 281 -11.60 15.12 -5.54
C ASP A 281 -11.08 16.55 -5.66
N ILE A 282 -12.01 17.52 -5.63
CA ILE A 282 -11.71 18.96 -5.63
C ILE A 282 -12.52 19.60 -4.52
N ASN A 283 -11.85 20.09 -3.48
CA ASN A 283 -12.47 20.79 -2.36
C ASN A 283 -12.24 22.29 -2.47
N VAL A 284 -13.30 23.07 -2.32
CA VAL A 284 -13.20 24.53 -2.29
C VAL A 284 -13.63 25.04 -0.93
N TYR A 285 -12.70 25.67 -0.23
CA TYR A 285 -12.91 26.33 1.06
C TYR A 285 -13.02 27.83 0.85
N CYS A 286 -13.99 28.48 1.47
CA CYS A 286 -14.26 29.88 1.27
C CYS A 286 -14.55 30.57 2.62
N ASN A 287 -13.76 31.62 2.93
CA ASN A 287 -13.97 32.50 4.09
C ASN A 287 -14.79 33.76 3.75
N ASN A 288 -14.90 34.10 2.48
CA ASN A 288 -15.68 35.24 2.02
C ASN A 288 -16.57 34.86 0.83
N PRO A 289 -17.81 34.45 1.09
CA PRO A 289 -18.74 34.04 0.01
C PRO A 289 -19.19 35.20 -0.91
N ASN A 290 -18.92 36.45 -0.53
CA ASN A 290 -19.32 37.63 -1.31
C ASN A 290 -18.24 38.10 -2.30
N ILE A 291 -17.27 37.28 -2.63
CA ILE A 291 -16.25 37.61 -3.63
C ILE A 291 -16.91 37.87 -4.97
N LYS A 292 -16.51 38.96 -5.64
CA LYS A 292 -16.79 39.14 -7.05
C LYS A 292 -16.17 38.00 -7.84
N VAL A 293 -17.02 37.13 -8.35
CA VAL A 293 -16.60 35.99 -9.14
C VAL A 293 -16.29 36.47 -10.53
N THR A 294 -15.03 36.34 -10.95
CA THR A 294 -14.64 36.54 -12.35
C THR A 294 -15.14 35.34 -13.17
N ASP A 295 -15.26 35.50 -14.50
CA ASP A 295 -15.69 34.38 -15.36
C ASP A 295 -14.73 33.21 -15.27
N SER A 296 -13.43 33.45 -15.06
CA SER A 296 -12.40 32.45 -14.85
C SER A 296 -12.57 31.63 -13.55
N ASN A 297 -13.20 32.20 -12.52
CA ASN A 297 -13.38 31.59 -11.21
C ASN A 297 -14.77 30.94 -11.03
N LYS A 298 -15.65 30.97 -12.03
CA LYS A 298 -17.01 30.40 -11.96
C LYS A 298 -17.00 28.94 -11.53
N ILE A 299 -16.06 28.16 -12.04
CA ILE A 299 -15.96 26.73 -11.70
C ILE A 299 -15.74 26.51 -10.19
N LEU A 300 -15.03 27.39 -9.51
CA LEU A 300 -14.80 27.29 -8.07
C LEU A 300 -16.08 27.50 -7.27
N VAL A 301 -16.88 28.47 -7.70
CA VAL A 301 -18.19 28.73 -7.07
C VAL A 301 -19.15 27.59 -7.30
N GLN A 302 -19.09 26.95 -8.45
CA GLN A 302 -19.89 25.77 -8.75
C GLN A 302 -19.51 24.63 -7.82
N TYR A 303 -18.23 24.26 -7.70
CA TYR A 303 -17.79 23.23 -6.75
C TYR A 303 -18.18 23.57 -5.30
N TYR A 304 -18.07 24.82 -4.90
CA TYR A 304 -18.46 25.27 -3.56
C TYR A 304 -19.97 25.09 -3.32
N ASN A 305 -20.81 25.50 -4.28
CA ASN A 305 -22.27 25.39 -4.16
C ASN A 305 -22.73 23.93 -4.14
N ASP A 306 -22.14 23.07 -4.98
CA ASP A 306 -22.48 21.66 -5.05
C ASP A 306 -22.05 20.91 -3.76
N ALA A 307 -20.90 21.28 -3.20
CA ALA A 307 -20.51 20.79 -1.89
C ALA A 307 -21.52 21.21 -0.79
N ARG A 308 -21.99 22.47 -0.82
CA ARG A 308 -23.04 22.94 0.12
C ARG A 308 -24.38 22.22 -0.06
N TRP A 309 -24.76 21.90 -1.29
CA TRP A 309 -25.96 21.11 -1.56
C TRP A 309 -25.84 19.71 -0.94
N PHE A 310 -24.71 19.05 -1.14
CA PHE A 310 -24.42 17.75 -0.51
C PHE A 310 -24.52 17.82 1.02
N TYR A 311 -23.83 18.78 1.65
CA TYR A 311 -23.88 18.93 3.10
C TYR A 311 -25.29 19.28 3.62
N THR A 312 -26.10 20.00 2.84
CA THR A 312 -27.51 20.27 3.17
C THR A 312 -28.32 18.97 3.18
N LYS A 313 -28.13 18.10 2.20
CA LYS A 313 -28.78 16.78 2.13
C LYS A 313 -28.36 15.92 3.32
N VAL A 314 -27.07 15.84 3.60
CA VAL A 314 -26.51 15.09 4.74
C VAL A 314 -27.09 15.60 6.07
N TYR A 315 -27.10 16.92 6.29
CA TYR A 315 -27.66 17.51 7.52
C TYR A 315 -29.13 17.17 7.71
N LYS A 316 -29.95 17.29 6.65
CA LYS A 316 -31.38 16.94 6.68
C LYS A 316 -31.59 15.47 7.01
N THR A 317 -30.82 14.56 6.40
CA THR A 317 -30.89 13.12 6.64
C THR A 317 -30.48 12.77 8.07
N CYS A 318 -29.36 13.28 8.56
CA CYS A 318 -28.92 13.09 9.93
C CYS A 318 -29.96 13.60 10.95
N LYS A 319 -30.52 14.79 10.70
CA LYS A 319 -31.55 15.37 11.58
C LYS A 319 -32.83 14.53 11.59
N LYS A 320 -33.26 13.99 10.42
CA LYS A 320 -34.41 13.09 10.31
C LYS A 320 -34.19 11.82 11.14
N ILE A 321 -33.00 11.21 11.03
CA ILE A 321 -32.65 10.00 11.78
C ILE A 321 -32.60 10.27 13.29
N ILE A 322 -31.95 11.34 13.74
CA ILE A 322 -31.86 11.68 15.16
C ILE A 322 -33.25 11.98 15.75
N ASN A 323 -34.13 12.63 14.99
CA ASN A 323 -35.48 12.95 15.41
C ASN A 323 -36.47 11.78 15.29
N SER A 324 -36.08 10.64 14.70
CA SER A 324 -36.94 9.45 14.61
C SER A 324 -37.24 8.80 15.96
N GLY A 325 -36.50 9.19 17.01
CA GLY A 325 -36.66 8.66 18.37
C GLY A 325 -35.95 7.33 18.60
N SER A 326 -35.17 6.84 17.65
CA SER A 326 -34.30 5.68 17.85
C SER A 326 -33.26 5.95 18.92
N ASN A 327 -33.13 5.04 19.88
CA ASN A 327 -32.14 5.13 20.97
C ASN A 327 -30.74 4.65 20.57
N LYS A 328 -30.57 4.15 19.35
CA LYS A 328 -29.32 3.53 18.86
C LYS A 328 -28.84 4.17 17.57
N VAL A 329 -28.43 5.43 17.68
CA VAL A 329 -27.83 6.17 16.55
C VAL A 329 -26.31 6.09 16.65
N ASP A 330 -25.64 5.71 15.55
CA ASP A 330 -24.18 5.64 15.47
C ASP A 330 -23.55 7.03 15.74
N LYS A 331 -22.42 7.04 16.45
CA LYS A 331 -21.61 8.24 16.69
C LYS A 331 -21.18 8.93 15.40
N ASN A 332 -20.99 8.17 14.31
CA ASN A 332 -20.61 8.69 13.01
C ASN A 332 -21.72 9.54 12.38
N ILE A 333 -23.01 9.28 12.66
CA ILE A 333 -24.12 10.13 12.21
C ILE A 333 -24.05 11.51 12.86
N HIS A 334 -23.77 11.57 14.16
CA HIS A 334 -23.54 12.84 14.87
C HIS A 334 -22.29 13.55 14.38
N HIS A 335 -21.23 12.80 14.05
CA HIS A 335 -20.01 13.36 13.47
C HIS A 335 -20.26 14.01 12.12
N TRP A 336 -20.93 13.31 11.20
CA TRP A 336 -21.29 13.83 9.89
C TRP A 336 -22.28 15.01 9.95
N MET A 337 -23.22 14.99 10.90
CA MET A 337 -24.08 16.14 11.15
C MET A 337 -23.27 17.38 11.53
N ARG A 338 -22.26 17.23 12.40
CA ARG A 338 -21.38 18.34 12.81
C ARG A 338 -20.51 18.84 11.66
N ILE A 339 -19.96 17.94 10.85
CA ILE A 339 -19.21 18.30 9.62
C ILE A 339 -20.12 19.12 8.69
N ALA A 340 -21.32 18.62 8.41
CA ALA A 340 -22.29 19.30 7.57
C ALA A 340 -22.65 20.69 8.12
N MET A 341 -22.89 20.82 9.42
CA MET A 341 -23.13 22.12 10.06
C MET A 341 -21.99 23.09 9.85
N ASN A 342 -20.73 22.67 10.04
CA ASN A 342 -19.55 23.51 9.83
C ASN A 342 -19.44 24.01 8.37
N HIS A 343 -19.73 23.15 7.40
CA HIS A 343 -19.71 23.53 5.97
C HIS A 343 -20.88 24.44 5.57
N LEU A 344 -21.99 24.35 6.28
CA LEU A 344 -23.18 25.19 6.03
C LEU A 344 -23.13 26.53 6.78
N ASP A 345 -22.33 26.64 7.84
CA ASP A 345 -22.19 27.87 8.60
C ASP A 345 -21.49 28.93 7.75
N THR A 346 -22.19 30.04 7.55
CA THR A 346 -21.67 31.20 6.81
C THR A 346 -20.63 32.01 7.58
N HIS A 347 -20.50 31.76 8.87
CA HIS A 347 -19.51 32.38 9.75
C HIS A 347 -18.31 31.48 10.04
N ALA A 348 -18.28 30.25 9.47
CA ALA A 348 -17.15 29.37 9.60
C ALA A 348 -15.88 29.99 9.00
N VAL A 349 -14.80 29.95 9.75
CA VAL A 349 -13.50 30.49 9.34
C VAL A 349 -12.55 29.32 9.09
N TRP A 350 -12.11 29.19 7.88
CA TRP A 350 -11.17 28.15 7.45
C TRP A 350 -9.72 28.62 7.57
N SER A 351 -8.86 27.73 8.04
CA SER A 351 -7.41 27.93 8.13
C SER A 351 -6.67 26.75 7.49
N TYR A 352 -5.49 27.02 6.95
CA TYR A 352 -4.59 26.03 6.40
C TYR A 352 -3.18 26.25 6.92
N ASN A 353 -2.56 25.20 7.52
CA ASN A 353 -1.26 25.30 8.19
C ASN A 353 -1.21 26.48 9.20
N ASP A 354 -2.21 26.58 10.05
CA ASP A 354 -2.39 27.62 11.07
C ASP A 354 -2.54 29.05 10.53
N ASN A 355 -2.61 29.23 9.22
CA ASN A 355 -2.87 30.52 8.60
C ASN A 355 -4.32 30.61 8.09
N LEU A 356 -4.96 31.74 8.31
CA LEU A 356 -6.28 32.01 7.79
C LEU A 356 -6.24 32.03 6.26
N ILE A 357 -7.23 31.38 5.63
CA ILE A 357 -7.44 31.45 4.19
C ILE A 357 -7.92 32.87 3.87
N SER A 358 -7.24 33.57 2.93
CA SER A 358 -7.58 34.96 2.61
C SER A 358 -9.02 35.09 2.08
N ASN A 359 -9.35 34.36 1.01
CA ASN A 359 -10.69 34.33 0.42
C ASN A 359 -11.15 32.93 0.14
N MET A 360 -10.49 32.26 -0.82
CA MET A 360 -10.75 30.88 -1.20
C MET A 360 -9.46 30.06 -1.23
N MET A 361 -9.59 28.78 -1.02
CA MET A 361 -8.54 27.79 -1.24
C MET A 361 -9.13 26.60 -1.96
N VAL A 362 -8.44 26.18 -3.00
CA VAL A 362 -8.75 24.95 -3.73
C VAL A 362 -7.79 23.87 -3.30
N GLU A 363 -8.30 22.72 -2.91
CA GLU A 363 -7.55 21.51 -2.64
C GLU A 363 -7.92 20.48 -3.70
N ILE A 364 -6.93 19.99 -4.43
CA ILE A 364 -7.09 18.99 -5.48
C ILE A 364 -6.42 17.72 -5.03
N LEU A 365 -7.16 16.63 -4.93
CA LEU A 365 -6.65 15.31 -4.63
C LEU A 365 -6.37 14.55 -5.93
N ILE A 366 -5.14 14.07 -6.07
CA ILE A 366 -4.65 13.41 -7.28
C ILE A 366 -4.15 12.02 -6.91
N ARG A 367 -4.67 11.00 -7.58
CA ARG A 367 -4.23 9.61 -7.46
C ARG A 367 -3.22 9.30 -8.56
N ARG A 368 -2.02 8.88 -8.15
CA ARG A 368 -0.96 8.46 -9.05
C ARG A 368 -0.56 7.03 -8.76
N LYS A 369 -0.36 6.23 -9.81
CA LYS A 369 0.24 4.91 -9.72
C LYS A 369 1.75 5.02 -9.70
N ASP A 370 2.37 4.57 -8.61
CA ASP A 370 3.82 4.54 -8.44
C ASP A 370 4.31 3.09 -8.39
N GLN A 371 5.25 2.75 -9.24
CA GLN A 371 5.97 1.47 -9.19
C GLN A 371 7.33 1.61 -8.50
N ILE A 372 8.00 0.49 -8.24
CA ILE A 372 9.36 0.50 -7.71
C ILE A 372 10.30 1.14 -8.73
N ASN A 373 11.03 2.16 -8.27
CA ASN A 373 12.07 2.87 -9.01
C ASN A 373 13.36 2.94 -8.19
N VAL A 374 14.45 3.32 -8.83
CA VAL A 374 15.74 3.59 -8.16
C VAL A 374 15.55 4.61 -7.04
N GLY A 375 16.11 4.32 -5.86
CA GLY A 375 15.97 5.14 -4.65
C GLY A 375 14.71 4.84 -3.81
N ARG A 376 13.78 4.01 -4.29
CA ARG A 376 12.65 3.53 -3.47
C ARG A 376 13.17 2.62 -2.37
N LYS A 377 12.60 2.72 -1.18
CA LYS A 377 12.92 1.84 -0.06
C LYS A 377 11.92 0.72 0.04
N ILE A 378 12.44 -0.49 0.12
CA ILE A 378 11.70 -1.72 0.35
C ILE A 378 12.22 -2.41 1.60
N VAL A 379 11.42 -3.26 2.19
CA VAL A 379 11.72 -3.90 3.47
C VAL A 379 11.16 -5.31 3.52
N GLY A 380 11.96 -6.23 4.06
CA GLY A 380 11.47 -7.54 4.50
C GLY A 380 10.92 -7.49 5.92
N ARG A 381 10.27 -8.56 6.36
CA ARG A 381 9.61 -8.65 7.66
C ARG A 381 10.53 -8.80 8.87
N ALA A 382 11.82 -8.90 8.68
CA ALA A 382 12.81 -9.01 9.75
C ALA A 382 13.55 -7.69 10.05
N GLY A 383 13.00 -6.55 9.63
CA GLY A 383 13.62 -5.24 9.83
C GLY A 383 14.82 -4.96 8.88
N ASN A 384 14.96 -5.75 7.84
CA ASN A 384 15.98 -5.61 6.79
C ASN A 384 15.50 -4.59 5.74
N LYS A 385 15.81 -3.33 5.98
CA LYS A 385 15.47 -2.22 5.09
C LYS A 385 16.55 -2.05 4.02
N THR A 386 16.12 -2.00 2.76
CA THR A 386 17.00 -1.87 1.60
C THR A 386 16.57 -0.69 0.71
N VAL A 387 17.49 -0.22 -0.13
CA VAL A 387 17.27 0.83 -1.10
C VAL A 387 17.50 0.25 -2.50
N VAL A 388 16.55 0.43 -3.40
CA VAL A 388 16.68 -0.01 -4.78
C VAL A 388 17.78 0.81 -5.46
N SER A 389 18.87 0.15 -5.83
CA SER A 389 20.00 0.76 -6.52
C SER A 389 19.85 0.73 -8.03
N GLN A 390 19.29 -0.35 -8.55
CA GLN A 390 19.07 -0.55 -9.98
C GLN A 390 17.81 -1.40 -10.20
N VAL A 391 17.15 -1.18 -11.33
CA VAL A 391 16.11 -2.06 -11.87
C VAL A 391 16.67 -2.65 -13.15
N TRP A 392 16.77 -3.98 -13.20
CA TRP A 392 17.30 -4.70 -14.36
C TRP A 392 16.17 -5.30 -15.18
N ARG A 393 16.39 -5.42 -16.50
CA ARG A 393 15.49 -6.17 -17.37
C ARG A 393 15.51 -7.64 -16.96
N ASP A 394 14.39 -8.31 -17.08
CA ASP A 394 14.28 -9.72 -16.70
C ASP A 394 15.29 -10.61 -17.44
N GLU A 395 15.62 -10.28 -18.68
CA GLU A 395 16.63 -11.00 -19.47
C GLU A 395 18.07 -10.86 -18.95
N ASP A 396 18.37 -9.77 -18.20
CA ASP A 396 19.69 -9.52 -17.60
C ASP A 396 19.82 -10.11 -16.19
N MET A 397 18.70 -10.54 -15.57
CA MET A 397 18.69 -11.13 -14.24
C MET A 397 19.28 -12.55 -14.24
N PRO A 398 19.99 -12.96 -13.17
CA PRO A 398 20.38 -14.34 -12.98
C PRO A 398 19.18 -15.27 -13.00
N TYR A 399 19.40 -16.49 -13.43
CA TYR A 399 18.38 -17.52 -13.44
C TYR A 399 18.86 -18.84 -12.85
N LEU A 400 17.91 -19.65 -12.45
CA LEU A 400 18.09 -20.89 -11.72
C LEU A 400 17.69 -22.06 -12.60
N THR A 401 18.45 -23.14 -12.56
CA THR A 401 18.09 -24.43 -13.19
C THR A 401 18.31 -25.57 -12.21
N GLU A 402 17.54 -26.64 -12.35
CA GLU A 402 17.72 -27.82 -11.51
C GLU A 402 18.88 -28.70 -12.00
N ALA A 403 19.08 -28.78 -13.31
CA ALA A 403 20.10 -29.62 -13.90
C ALA A 403 21.09 -28.83 -14.78
N THR A 404 22.29 -29.38 -14.95
CA THR A 404 23.32 -28.86 -15.84
C THR A 404 23.96 -30.00 -16.62
N THR A 405 24.44 -29.72 -17.85
CA THR A 405 25.37 -30.57 -18.60
C THR A 405 26.73 -29.91 -18.64
N THR A 406 27.78 -30.71 -18.67
CA THR A 406 29.17 -30.23 -18.79
C THR A 406 29.70 -30.63 -20.17
N ASP A 407 30.22 -29.66 -20.90
CA ASP A 407 30.82 -29.91 -22.21
C ASP A 407 32.24 -30.50 -22.10
N GLU A 408 32.85 -30.82 -23.24
CA GLU A 408 34.20 -31.36 -23.30
C GLU A 408 35.30 -30.42 -22.76
N TYR A 409 34.97 -29.12 -22.62
CA TYR A 409 35.88 -28.10 -22.08
C TYR A 409 35.65 -27.86 -20.59
N GLY A 410 34.75 -28.63 -19.94
CA GLY A 410 34.42 -28.46 -18.53
C GLY A 410 33.47 -27.29 -18.24
N VAL A 411 32.85 -26.70 -19.27
CA VAL A 411 31.89 -25.61 -19.10
C VAL A 411 30.51 -26.19 -18.82
N LYS A 412 29.84 -25.68 -17.77
CA LYS A 412 28.47 -26.08 -17.43
C LYS A 412 27.45 -25.30 -18.25
N HIS A 413 26.48 -26.00 -18.80
CA HIS A 413 25.35 -25.46 -19.54
C HIS A 413 24.04 -25.76 -18.84
N PRO A 414 23.05 -24.83 -18.84
CA PRO A 414 21.76 -25.03 -18.22
C PRO A 414 20.95 -26.11 -18.92
N VAL A 415 20.21 -26.91 -18.15
CA VAL A 415 19.28 -27.92 -18.66
C VAL A 415 17.93 -27.77 -17.99
N GLY A 416 16.86 -27.82 -18.77
CA GLY A 416 15.50 -27.71 -18.28
C GLY A 416 14.99 -26.26 -18.17
N PRO A 417 13.81 -26.07 -17.55
CA PRO A 417 13.21 -24.75 -17.40
C PRO A 417 14.08 -23.84 -16.53
N ALA A 418 14.16 -22.58 -16.94
CA ALA A 418 14.91 -21.53 -16.24
C ALA A 418 13.95 -20.64 -15.45
N GLU A 419 14.23 -20.44 -14.19
CA GLU A 419 13.44 -19.55 -13.32
C GLU A 419 14.27 -18.32 -12.95
N ARG A 420 13.73 -17.14 -13.21
CA ARG A 420 14.44 -15.87 -12.94
C ARG A 420 14.46 -15.55 -11.46
N VAL A 421 15.54 -14.90 -11.04
CA VAL A 421 15.66 -14.26 -9.71
C VAL A 421 15.00 -12.89 -9.76
N ASP A 422 14.19 -12.55 -8.77
CA ASP A 422 13.54 -11.25 -8.67
C ASP A 422 14.43 -10.17 -8.05
N LEU A 423 15.26 -10.57 -7.09
CA LEU A 423 15.99 -9.67 -6.21
C LEU A 423 17.43 -10.14 -6.00
N ILE A 424 18.38 -9.21 -6.02
CA ILE A 424 19.78 -9.48 -5.68
C ILE A 424 20.21 -8.52 -4.56
N THR A 425 20.74 -9.06 -3.46
CA THR A 425 21.22 -8.26 -2.33
C THR A 425 22.50 -8.80 -1.73
N ASN A 426 23.19 -7.97 -0.94
CA ASN A 426 24.46 -8.33 -0.31
C ASN A 426 24.25 -9.21 0.94
N PRO A 427 24.85 -10.40 1.04
CA PRO A 427 24.74 -11.27 2.21
C PRO A 427 25.30 -10.64 3.50
N LEU A 428 26.26 -9.73 3.40
CA LEU A 428 26.86 -9.06 4.57
C LEU A 428 25.84 -8.17 5.31
N ALA A 429 24.83 -7.65 4.63
CA ALA A 429 23.77 -6.85 5.26
C ALA A 429 22.99 -7.66 6.32
N ILE A 430 22.86 -8.97 6.14
CA ILE A 430 22.20 -9.88 7.09
C ILE A 430 23.16 -10.32 8.20
N ILE A 431 24.36 -10.74 7.83
CA ILE A 431 25.36 -11.29 8.76
C ILE A 431 25.79 -10.23 9.77
N ASN A 432 26.14 -9.03 9.30
CA ASN A 432 26.58 -7.92 10.16
C ASN A 432 25.51 -7.44 11.15
N ARG A 433 24.23 -7.72 10.87
CA ARG A 433 23.10 -7.30 11.70
C ARG A 433 22.48 -8.43 12.50
N THR A 434 23.00 -9.63 12.35
CA THR A 434 22.51 -10.83 13.04
C THR A 434 21.00 -10.99 12.88
N ILE A 435 20.55 -11.20 11.63
CA ILE A 435 19.13 -11.35 11.30
C ILE A 435 18.84 -12.79 10.85
N PRO A 436 18.78 -13.77 11.78
CA PRO A 436 18.66 -15.18 11.41
C PRO A 436 17.33 -15.50 10.73
N MET A 437 16.26 -14.75 11.03
CA MET A 437 14.93 -15.03 10.48
C MET A 437 14.87 -14.86 8.96
N VAL A 438 15.66 -13.96 8.38
CA VAL A 438 15.76 -13.81 6.92
C VAL A 438 16.28 -15.09 6.27
N MET A 439 17.27 -15.73 6.88
CA MET A 439 17.81 -17.02 6.40
C MET A 439 16.78 -18.15 6.58
N ASN A 440 16.10 -18.16 7.73
CA ASN A 440 15.06 -19.15 8.01
C ASN A 440 13.89 -19.03 7.02
N GLU A 441 13.45 -17.80 6.72
CA GLU A 441 12.39 -17.54 5.73
C GLU A 441 12.81 -18.06 4.35
N GLY A 442 14.03 -17.75 3.91
CA GLY A 442 14.58 -18.25 2.65
C GLY A 442 14.65 -19.78 2.58
N SER A 443 15.12 -20.43 3.65
CA SER A 443 15.23 -21.90 3.71
C SER A 443 13.87 -22.59 3.71
N ILE A 444 12.91 -22.08 4.48
CA ILE A 444 11.54 -22.65 4.52
C ILE A 444 10.86 -22.47 3.18
N THR A 445 10.89 -21.29 2.60
CA THR A 445 10.23 -21.03 1.32
C THR A 445 10.88 -21.79 0.16
N PHE A 446 12.19 -22.05 0.23
CA PHE A 446 12.86 -22.97 -0.69
C PHE A 446 12.31 -24.41 -0.56
N ILE A 447 12.15 -24.92 0.67
CA ILE A 447 11.56 -26.24 0.90
C ILE A 447 10.13 -26.30 0.36
N LEU A 448 9.31 -25.29 0.61
CA LEU A 448 7.94 -25.23 0.12
C LEU A 448 7.88 -25.18 -1.41
N ASP A 449 8.79 -24.43 -2.08
CA ASP A 449 8.87 -24.38 -3.55
C ASP A 449 9.25 -25.75 -4.13
N LYS A 450 10.28 -26.39 -3.58
CA LYS A 450 10.68 -27.74 -4.01
C LYS A 450 9.62 -28.81 -3.75
N THR A 451 8.94 -28.73 -2.60
CA THR A 451 7.81 -29.61 -2.28
C THR A 451 6.69 -29.47 -3.31
N ARG A 452 6.31 -28.24 -3.65
CA ARG A 452 5.31 -27.95 -4.67
C ARG A 452 5.71 -28.51 -6.04
N LYS A 453 6.95 -28.28 -6.49
CA LYS A 453 7.45 -28.77 -7.77
C LYS A 453 7.47 -30.31 -7.83
N HIS A 454 7.89 -30.96 -6.77
CA HIS A 454 7.87 -32.41 -6.71
C HIS A 454 6.43 -32.94 -6.68
N ALA A 455 5.51 -32.32 -5.93
CA ALA A 455 4.10 -32.71 -5.93
C ALA A 455 3.48 -32.65 -7.32
N LEU A 456 3.88 -31.69 -8.19
CA LEU A 456 3.45 -31.63 -9.60
C LEU A 456 3.88 -32.86 -10.43
N THR A 457 4.90 -33.59 -10.03
CA THR A 457 5.36 -34.82 -10.72
C THR A 457 4.58 -36.06 -10.31
N ILE A 458 3.80 -36.01 -9.24
CA ILE A 458 2.97 -37.11 -8.75
C ILE A 458 1.61 -37.05 -9.45
N GLU A 459 1.16 -38.14 -10.05
CA GLU A 459 -0.10 -38.17 -10.81
C GLU A 459 -1.34 -38.31 -9.92
N ASP A 460 -1.24 -39.08 -8.82
CA ASP A 460 -2.35 -39.31 -7.92
C ASP A 460 -2.55 -38.16 -6.94
N ARG A 461 -3.78 -37.65 -6.87
CA ARG A 461 -4.16 -36.51 -6.02
C ARG A 461 -3.94 -36.79 -4.53
N ASP A 462 -4.30 -37.96 -4.08
CA ASP A 462 -4.24 -38.28 -2.65
C ASP A 462 -2.79 -38.57 -2.23
N GLU A 463 -1.97 -39.13 -3.10
CA GLU A 463 -0.51 -39.22 -2.92
C GLU A 463 0.16 -37.84 -2.93
N GLN A 464 -0.24 -36.93 -3.83
CA GLN A 464 0.23 -35.53 -3.81
C GLN A 464 0.00 -34.89 -2.46
N MET A 465 -1.23 -35.00 -1.96
CA MET A 465 -1.59 -34.34 -0.71
C MET A 465 -0.93 -34.99 0.52
N GLU A 466 -0.78 -36.31 0.53
CA GLU A 466 -0.10 -37.04 1.61
C GLU A 466 1.40 -36.67 1.67
N PHE A 467 2.05 -36.53 0.51
CA PHE A 467 3.42 -36.03 0.43
C PHE A 467 3.54 -34.60 0.99
N ILE A 468 2.63 -33.70 0.60
CA ILE A 468 2.59 -32.33 1.12
C ILE A 468 2.39 -32.33 2.64
N PHE A 469 1.43 -33.11 3.14
CA PHE A 469 1.18 -33.22 4.58
C PHE A 469 2.36 -33.80 5.36
N ASP A 470 3.12 -34.71 4.77
CA ASP A 470 4.30 -35.26 5.43
C ASP A 470 5.40 -34.19 5.59
N VAL A 471 5.68 -33.42 4.54
CA VAL A 471 6.65 -32.32 4.62
C VAL A 471 6.18 -31.23 5.58
N LEU A 472 4.94 -30.75 5.44
CA LEU A 472 4.38 -29.73 6.32
C LEU A 472 4.30 -30.23 7.78
N GLY A 473 4.03 -31.53 7.99
CA GLY A 473 3.97 -32.15 9.31
C GLY A 473 5.30 -32.16 10.04
N MET A 474 6.42 -32.25 9.32
CA MET A 474 7.76 -32.09 9.90
C MET A 474 8.05 -30.64 10.27
N LEU A 475 7.56 -29.68 9.46
CA LEU A 475 7.78 -28.23 9.67
C LEU A 475 6.81 -27.62 10.68
N ASN A 476 5.53 -28.00 10.67
CA ASN A 476 4.52 -27.55 11.62
C ASN A 476 3.43 -28.61 11.83
N PRO A 477 3.60 -29.52 12.82
CA PRO A 477 2.65 -30.59 13.08
C PRO A 477 1.24 -30.11 13.43
N LYS A 478 1.12 -28.98 14.13
CA LYS A 478 -0.17 -28.43 14.56
C LYS A 478 -0.99 -27.93 13.38
N GLN A 479 -0.38 -27.10 12.53
CA GLN A 479 -1.03 -26.60 11.31
C GLN A 479 -1.43 -27.75 10.38
N THR A 480 -0.54 -28.73 10.20
CA THR A 480 -0.80 -29.89 9.35
C THR A 480 -1.98 -30.72 9.84
N LYS A 481 -2.14 -30.88 11.16
CA LYS A 481 -3.31 -31.55 11.74
C LYS A 481 -4.60 -30.77 11.42
N GLU A 482 -4.59 -29.46 11.60
CA GLU A 482 -5.72 -28.57 11.29
C GLU A 482 -6.10 -28.67 9.79
N LEU A 483 -5.11 -28.59 8.89
CA LEU A 483 -5.32 -28.71 7.45
C LEU A 483 -5.84 -30.10 7.04
N ARG A 484 -5.33 -31.16 7.64
CA ARG A 484 -5.76 -32.54 7.39
C ARG A 484 -7.21 -32.76 7.81
N GLU A 485 -7.64 -32.19 8.94
CA GLU A 485 -9.04 -32.22 9.39
C GLU A 485 -9.96 -31.51 8.38
N VAL A 486 -9.55 -30.33 7.90
CA VAL A 486 -10.28 -29.58 6.87
C VAL A 486 -10.36 -30.40 5.56
N TYR A 487 -9.22 -30.87 5.05
CA TYR A 487 -9.15 -31.65 3.80
C TYR A 487 -10.03 -32.90 3.83
N ASN A 488 -10.01 -33.64 4.93
CA ASN A 488 -10.81 -34.84 5.08
C ASN A 488 -12.33 -34.55 5.09
N GLY A 489 -12.74 -33.38 5.53
CA GLY A 489 -14.14 -32.92 5.52
C GLY A 489 -14.65 -32.44 4.15
N LEU A 490 -13.77 -32.26 3.16
CA LEU A 490 -14.14 -31.78 1.83
C LEU A 490 -14.73 -32.88 0.94
N SER A 491 -15.61 -32.50 0.01
CA SER A 491 -16.05 -33.37 -1.08
C SER A 491 -14.91 -33.65 -2.08
N ASP A 492 -15.01 -34.71 -2.87
CA ASP A 492 -13.96 -35.08 -3.85
C ASP A 492 -13.66 -33.96 -4.86
N TYR A 493 -14.68 -33.24 -5.29
CA TYR A 493 -14.49 -32.07 -6.16
C TYR A 493 -13.73 -30.94 -5.44
N ALA A 494 -14.09 -30.64 -4.20
CA ALA A 494 -13.42 -29.62 -3.40
C ALA A 494 -11.97 -30.03 -3.05
N LYS A 495 -11.70 -31.31 -2.80
CA LYS A 495 -10.35 -31.85 -2.60
C LYS A 495 -9.46 -31.63 -3.83
N THR A 496 -10.00 -31.89 -5.03
CA THR A 496 -9.26 -31.70 -6.28
C THR A 496 -8.90 -30.21 -6.48
N ASN A 497 -9.83 -29.30 -6.20
CA ASN A 497 -9.53 -27.87 -6.29
C ASN A 497 -8.52 -27.43 -5.21
N PHE A 498 -8.67 -27.91 -3.99
CA PHE A 498 -7.75 -27.62 -2.90
C PHE A 498 -6.29 -28.01 -3.24
N VAL A 499 -6.09 -29.21 -3.81
CA VAL A 499 -4.76 -29.65 -4.22
C VAL A 499 -4.25 -28.79 -5.39
N LYS A 500 -5.09 -28.51 -6.38
CA LYS A 500 -4.72 -27.60 -7.47
C LYS A 500 -4.29 -26.24 -6.96
N ASP A 501 -5.02 -25.64 -6.02
CA ASP A 501 -4.68 -24.37 -5.41
C ASP A 501 -3.33 -24.41 -4.69
N CYS A 502 -2.98 -25.53 -4.05
CA CYS A 502 -1.69 -25.71 -3.39
C CYS A 502 -0.50 -25.78 -4.36
N ILE A 503 -0.67 -26.38 -5.55
CA ILE A 503 0.45 -26.74 -6.45
C ILE A 503 0.46 -25.95 -7.77
N SER A 504 -0.65 -25.30 -8.16
CA SER A 504 -0.75 -24.63 -9.48
C SER A 504 0.14 -23.40 -9.59
N VAL A 505 0.56 -23.15 -10.81
CA VAL A 505 1.31 -21.96 -11.23
C VAL A 505 0.64 -21.37 -12.47
N ASP A 506 0.87 -20.10 -12.71
CA ASP A 506 0.47 -19.46 -13.95
C ASP A 506 1.35 -19.87 -15.15
N SER A 507 1.06 -19.32 -16.33
CA SER A 507 1.81 -19.57 -17.56
C SER A 507 3.30 -19.21 -17.47
N ASP A 508 3.66 -18.32 -16.56
CA ASP A 508 5.03 -17.84 -16.35
C ASP A 508 5.77 -18.60 -15.25
N GLY A 509 5.14 -19.64 -14.67
CA GLY A 509 5.69 -20.43 -13.58
C GLY A 509 5.62 -19.73 -12.23
N LEU A 510 4.93 -18.57 -12.13
CA LEU A 510 4.67 -17.88 -10.90
C LEU A 510 3.47 -18.51 -10.19
N ILE A 511 3.50 -18.51 -8.87
CA ILE A 511 2.36 -18.98 -8.08
C ILE A 511 1.23 -17.96 -8.27
N ILE A 512 0.06 -18.46 -8.66
CA ILE A 512 -1.13 -17.63 -8.79
C ILE A 512 -1.40 -16.98 -7.41
N THR A 513 -1.61 -15.68 -7.41
CA THR A 513 -1.90 -14.90 -6.20
C THR A 513 -2.95 -15.59 -5.34
N ASN A 514 -2.63 -15.81 -4.06
CA ASN A 514 -3.40 -16.55 -3.06
C ASN A 514 -3.42 -18.09 -3.21
N ASN A 515 -2.72 -18.65 -4.19
CA ASN A 515 -2.54 -20.10 -4.33
C ASN A 515 -1.09 -20.47 -4.01
N GLY A 516 -0.87 -21.56 -3.29
CA GLY A 516 0.47 -22.03 -2.94
C GLY A 516 0.50 -22.79 -1.61
N LEU A 517 1.70 -23.18 -1.20
CA LEU A 517 1.94 -23.79 0.09
C LEU A 517 2.33 -22.72 1.11
N TYR A 518 1.55 -22.62 2.16
CA TYR A 518 1.74 -21.64 3.24
C TYR A 518 2.09 -22.34 4.54
N LEU A 519 3.12 -21.85 5.22
CA LEU A 519 3.53 -22.35 6.53
C LEU A 519 3.33 -21.27 7.59
N ARG A 520 2.64 -21.64 8.69
CA ARG A 520 2.49 -20.78 9.87
C ARG A 520 3.70 -20.92 10.78
N TRP A 521 4.32 -19.80 11.11
CA TRP A 521 5.40 -19.72 12.08
C TRP A 521 4.85 -19.78 13.52
N GLU A 522 5.33 -20.73 14.31
CA GLU A 522 4.94 -20.90 15.72
C GLU A 522 6.05 -20.32 16.64
N ALA A 523 6.08 -18.99 16.77
CA ALA A 523 7.17 -18.25 17.44
C ALA A 523 7.37 -18.62 18.93
N PHE A 524 6.32 -19.05 19.61
CA PHE A 524 6.33 -19.29 21.05
C PHE A 524 6.19 -20.77 21.42
N ASN A 525 6.37 -21.66 20.47
CA ASN A 525 6.37 -23.08 20.75
C ASN A 525 7.74 -23.50 21.30
N THR A 526 7.84 -23.68 22.60
CA THR A 526 9.07 -24.13 23.27
C THR A 526 9.45 -25.58 22.94
N GLU A 527 8.53 -26.37 22.43
CA GLU A 527 8.73 -27.77 22.05
C GLU A 527 9.18 -27.91 20.58
N PHE A 528 9.06 -26.86 19.78
CA PHE A 528 9.38 -26.89 18.36
C PHE A 528 10.73 -26.20 18.07
N ASN A 529 11.67 -26.97 17.55
CA ASN A 529 12.96 -26.48 17.08
C ASN A 529 12.99 -26.51 15.54
N LEU A 530 12.95 -25.32 14.91
CA LEU A 530 12.96 -25.20 13.45
C LEU A 530 14.18 -25.85 12.81
N ARG A 531 15.36 -25.71 13.40
CA ARG A 531 16.59 -26.32 12.89
C ARG A 531 16.45 -27.83 12.77
N ASP A 532 15.97 -28.46 13.83
CA ASP A 532 15.78 -29.92 13.87
C ASP A 532 14.68 -30.36 12.88
N ALA A 533 13.64 -29.52 12.70
CA ALA A 533 12.59 -29.75 11.71
C ALA A 533 13.14 -29.72 10.28
N ILE A 534 13.92 -28.69 9.94
CA ILE A 534 14.57 -28.56 8.63
C ILE A 534 15.51 -29.77 8.39
N ILE A 535 16.33 -30.14 9.38
CA ILE A 535 17.22 -31.31 9.26
C ILE A 535 16.42 -32.58 8.97
N LYS A 536 15.32 -32.83 9.67
CA LYS A 536 14.45 -33.99 9.42
C LYS A 536 13.90 -34.03 7.99
N VAL A 537 13.52 -32.87 7.45
CA VAL A 537 13.05 -32.78 6.06
C VAL A 537 14.18 -33.10 5.08
N TYR A 538 15.38 -32.58 5.31
CA TYR A 538 16.55 -32.89 4.48
C TYR A 538 16.98 -34.35 4.60
N ASP A 539 16.94 -34.95 5.80
CA ASP A 539 17.28 -36.37 6.00
C ASP A 539 16.34 -37.30 5.23
N LYS A 540 15.05 -36.91 5.10
CA LYS A 540 14.05 -37.74 4.40
C LYS A 540 13.96 -37.45 2.91
N TYR A 541 14.09 -36.17 2.51
CA TYR A 541 13.81 -35.68 1.17
C TYR A 541 14.99 -34.92 0.53
N GLY A 542 16.21 -35.20 0.98
CA GLY A 542 17.40 -34.51 0.50
C GLY A 542 17.64 -34.61 -1.00
N ASP A 543 17.19 -35.71 -1.62
CA ASP A 543 17.29 -35.88 -3.08
C ASP A 543 16.42 -34.88 -3.86
N ILE A 544 15.29 -34.46 -3.28
CA ILE A 544 14.39 -33.48 -3.86
C ILE A 544 14.87 -32.05 -3.58
N LEU A 545 15.48 -31.84 -2.41
CA LEU A 545 15.92 -30.56 -1.91
C LEU A 545 17.33 -30.16 -2.37
N GLN A 546 17.68 -30.52 -3.60
CA GLN A 546 18.98 -30.13 -4.18
C GLN A 546 19.05 -28.61 -4.46
N PRO A 547 20.21 -27.98 -4.23
CA PRO A 547 20.38 -26.56 -4.52
C PRO A 547 20.23 -26.29 -6.02
N TYR A 548 19.79 -25.07 -6.36
CA TYR A 548 19.72 -24.62 -7.74
C TYR A 548 21.09 -24.30 -8.33
N ASN A 549 21.28 -24.61 -9.59
CA ASN A 549 22.40 -24.12 -10.38
C ASN A 549 22.10 -22.70 -10.86
N ILE A 550 23.03 -21.78 -10.67
CA ILE A 550 22.83 -20.35 -10.95
C ILE A 550 23.64 -19.95 -12.17
N PHE A 551 22.98 -19.33 -13.13
CA PHE A 551 23.57 -18.78 -14.33
C PHE A 551 23.34 -17.28 -14.43
N VAL A 552 24.33 -16.56 -14.96
CA VAL A 552 24.23 -15.14 -15.28
C VAL A 552 24.25 -14.98 -16.80
N PRO A 553 23.23 -14.35 -17.39
CA PRO A 553 23.17 -14.11 -18.82
C PRO A 553 24.33 -13.20 -19.26
N LYS A 554 25.03 -13.57 -20.31
CA LYS A 554 26.11 -12.77 -20.94
C LYS A 554 25.97 -12.79 -22.47
N PRO A 555 24.91 -12.20 -23.04
CA PRO A 555 24.64 -12.24 -24.47
C PRO A 555 25.79 -11.69 -25.34
N LYS A 556 26.55 -10.71 -24.82
CA LYS A 556 27.74 -10.17 -25.51
C LYS A 556 28.88 -11.18 -25.67
N TRP A 557 28.92 -12.23 -24.85
CA TRP A 557 29.95 -13.29 -24.90
C TRP A 557 29.43 -14.56 -25.56
N GLY A 558 28.17 -14.54 -26.03
CA GLY A 558 27.53 -15.67 -26.73
C GLY A 558 27.25 -16.88 -25.83
N ARG A 559 27.38 -16.76 -24.52
CA ARG A 559 27.12 -17.83 -23.53
C ARG A 559 26.76 -17.28 -22.17
N ASP A 560 25.99 -18.06 -21.41
CA ASP A 560 25.72 -17.79 -20.02
C ASP A 560 26.85 -18.30 -19.12
N ILE A 561 27.05 -17.62 -18.00
CA ILE A 561 28.12 -17.95 -17.05
C ILE A 561 27.53 -18.67 -15.85
N TYR A 562 27.99 -19.89 -15.59
CA TYR A 562 27.69 -20.61 -14.37
C TYR A 562 28.48 -19.99 -13.21
N ILE A 563 27.77 -19.60 -12.12
CA ILE A 563 28.40 -18.96 -10.96
C ILE A 563 28.39 -19.83 -9.70
N GLY A 564 27.69 -20.96 -9.69
CA GLY A 564 27.68 -21.90 -8.56
C GLY A 564 26.31 -22.49 -8.28
N GLN A 565 26.18 -23.07 -7.10
CA GLN A 565 24.91 -23.61 -6.59
C GLN A 565 24.54 -22.90 -5.29
N ASP A 566 23.22 -22.64 -5.11
CA ASP A 566 22.71 -22.05 -3.87
C ASP A 566 21.26 -22.47 -3.60
N TYR A 567 20.83 -22.29 -2.34
CA TYR A 567 19.48 -22.51 -1.86
C TYR A 567 18.68 -21.21 -1.97
N VAL A 568 18.08 -20.99 -3.12
CA VAL A 568 17.36 -19.74 -3.43
C VAL A 568 15.88 -19.89 -3.10
N GLY A 569 15.42 -19.19 -2.09
CA GLY A 569 14.01 -19.16 -1.66
C GLY A 569 13.36 -17.80 -1.91
N TYR A 570 12.16 -17.63 -1.36
CA TYR A 570 11.39 -16.39 -1.43
C TYR A 570 11.49 -15.62 -0.13
N GLN A 571 11.37 -14.32 -0.23
CA GLN A 571 11.15 -13.43 0.90
C GLN A 571 9.97 -12.51 0.61
N TYR A 572 9.21 -12.21 1.66
CA TYR A 572 8.10 -11.30 1.58
C TYR A 572 8.58 -9.86 1.68
N ILE A 573 8.38 -9.10 0.62
CA ILE A 573 8.89 -7.74 0.46
C ILE A 573 7.75 -6.74 0.48
N MET A 574 7.89 -5.69 1.28
CA MET A 574 6.93 -4.60 1.42
C MET A 574 7.55 -3.29 0.91
N MET A 575 6.72 -2.40 0.37
CA MET A 575 7.14 -1.08 -0.09
C MET A 575 6.96 -0.03 1.01
N LEU A 576 7.97 0.82 1.21
CA LEU A 576 7.89 1.93 2.17
C LEU A 576 7.55 3.25 1.47
N LYS A 577 6.90 4.18 2.21
CA LYS A 577 6.54 5.52 1.74
C LYS A 577 7.74 6.40 1.30
N GLN A 578 8.95 6.01 1.67
CA GLN A 578 10.17 6.74 1.33
C GLN A 578 10.58 6.43 -0.12
N SER A 579 10.66 7.48 -0.95
CA SER A 579 11.12 7.40 -2.34
C SER A 579 12.36 8.27 -2.53
N GLY A 580 13.13 8.02 -3.61
CA GLY A 580 14.29 8.84 -3.98
C GLY A 580 13.92 10.30 -4.26
N GLU A 581 12.74 10.54 -4.85
CA GLU A 581 12.20 11.86 -5.13
C GLU A 581 12.04 12.75 -3.88
N LYS A 582 11.74 12.15 -2.72
CA LYS A 582 11.61 12.88 -1.44
C LYS A 582 12.95 13.26 -0.80
N GLY A 583 14.03 12.59 -1.19
CA GLY A 583 15.39 12.91 -0.77
C GLY A 583 16.09 13.94 -1.68
N PHE A 584 15.42 14.37 -2.76
CA PHE A 584 15.96 15.31 -3.70
C PHE A 584 15.53 16.74 -3.33
N SER A 585 16.51 17.63 -3.13
CA SER A 585 16.25 19.06 -2.93
C SER A 585 17.00 19.89 -3.97
N VAL A 586 16.35 20.93 -4.47
CA VAL A 586 16.93 21.89 -5.41
C VAL A 586 16.91 23.27 -4.78
N ARG A 587 18.04 23.94 -4.84
CA ARG A 587 18.18 25.30 -4.39
C ARG A 587 18.65 26.21 -5.52
N SER A 588 18.01 27.35 -5.71
CA SER A 588 18.55 28.48 -6.49
C SER A 588 19.64 29.19 -5.68
N ALA A 589 20.42 30.06 -6.34
CA ALA A 589 21.33 30.95 -5.65
C ALA A 589 20.58 31.77 -4.59
N GLY A 590 21.01 31.67 -3.33
CA GLY A 590 20.36 32.31 -2.19
C GLY A 590 21.36 32.76 -1.14
N ALA A 591 20.87 33.23 0.00
CA ALA A 591 21.70 33.70 1.10
C ALA A 591 22.69 32.64 1.58
N VAL A 592 23.91 33.07 1.82
CA VAL A 592 24.97 32.25 2.42
C VAL A 592 25.42 32.92 3.73
N SER A 593 25.87 32.12 4.69
CA SER A 593 26.48 32.64 5.93
C SER A 593 27.81 33.33 5.63
N ASP A 594 28.34 34.03 6.62
CA ASP A 594 29.67 34.68 6.52
C ASP A 594 30.80 33.68 6.22
N GLU A 595 30.56 32.39 6.52
CA GLU A 595 31.47 31.28 6.21
C GLU A 595 31.30 30.72 4.79
N GLY A 596 30.45 31.30 3.96
CA GLY A 596 30.15 30.84 2.60
C GLY A 596 29.25 29.61 2.52
N LEU A 597 28.67 29.16 3.65
CA LEU A 597 27.76 28.02 3.69
C LEU A 597 26.32 28.47 3.43
N PRO A 598 25.52 27.68 2.69
CA PRO A 598 24.11 27.98 2.51
C PRO A 598 23.38 28.01 3.86
N GLU A 599 22.60 29.06 4.09
CA GLU A 599 21.79 29.14 5.31
C GLU A 599 20.74 28.02 5.34
N LYS A 600 20.59 27.40 6.53
CA LYS A 600 19.50 26.47 6.78
C LYS A 600 18.22 27.27 6.90
N SER A 601 17.33 27.18 5.93
CA SER A 601 16.01 27.80 6.07
C SER A 601 15.11 26.98 6.98
N ASN A 602 14.25 27.66 7.72
CA ASN A 602 13.14 27.05 8.44
C ASN A 602 12.21 26.37 7.44
N GLY A 603 12.21 25.03 7.43
CA GLY A 603 11.30 24.24 6.60
C GLY A 603 11.90 23.50 5.41
N ASN A 604 13.18 23.29 5.33
CA ASN A 604 13.89 22.44 4.34
C ASN A 604 13.76 22.80 2.85
N ARG A 605 13.00 23.83 2.47
CA ARG A 605 12.77 24.15 1.05
C ARG A 605 13.93 24.89 0.39
N ASN A 606 14.78 25.55 1.16
CA ASN A 606 15.91 26.35 0.66
C ASN A 606 17.27 25.94 1.23
N GLY A 607 17.34 24.84 1.95
CA GLY A 607 18.59 24.31 2.46
C GLY A 607 19.27 23.38 1.46
N THR A 608 20.59 23.20 1.58
CA THR A 608 21.34 22.19 0.84
C THR A 608 21.59 20.99 1.74
N ASP A 609 21.53 19.79 1.18
CA ASP A 609 21.95 18.59 1.90
C ASP A 609 23.47 18.59 2.09
N LYS A 610 23.90 18.19 3.28
CA LYS A 610 25.33 17.96 3.55
C LYS A 610 25.72 16.62 2.93
N TRP A 611 26.71 16.64 2.08
CA TRP A 611 27.35 15.40 1.64
C TRP A 611 28.12 14.80 2.81
N SER A 612 27.88 13.54 3.10
CA SER A 612 28.69 12.80 4.06
C SER A 612 30.08 12.50 3.46
N SER A 613 31.02 12.15 4.30
CA SER A 613 32.38 11.78 3.84
C SER A 613 32.37 10.61 2.84
N LYS A 614 31.39 9.71 2.94
CA LYS A 614 31.29 8.52 2.09
C LYS A 614 31.02 8.83 0.60
N PRO A 615 30.02 9.63 0.21
CA PRO A 615 29.86 10.11 -1.16
C PRO A 615 31.05 10.92 -1.68
N ILE A 616 31.66 11.76 -0.82
CA ILE A 616 32.83 12.57 -1.20
C ILE A 616 34.02 11.67 -1.49
N ASN A 617 34.30 10.69 -0.63
CA ASN A 617 35.40 9.74 -0.82
C ASN A 617 35.20 8.89 -2.09
N TYR A 618 33.95 8.51 -2.39
CA TYR A 618 33.63 7.77 -3.62
C TYR A 618 33.86 8.61 -4.88
N MET A 619 33.59 9.91 -4.84
CA MET A 619 33.86 10.81 -5.97
C MET A 619 35.34 11.16 -6.16
N LEU A 620 36.12 11.07 -5.07
CA LEU A 620 37.58 11.35 -5.10
C LEU A 620 38.43 10.11 -5.43
N ALA A 621 37.85 8.92 -5.34
CA ALA A 621 38.48 7.66 -5.70
C ALA A 621 38.25 7.32 -7.19
#